data_2d8b0ba4f8575d68d438189961662e00
#
_entry.id   2d8b0ba4f8575d68d438189961662e00
#
_cell.length_a   1.000
_cell.length_b   1.000
_cell.length_c   1.000
_cell.angle_alpha   90.00
_cell.angle_beta   90.00
_cell.angle_gamma   90.00
#
_symmetry.space_group_name_H-M   'P 1'
#
loop_
_entity.id
_entity.type
_entity.pdbx_description
1 polymer ?
#
loop_
_entity_poly.entity_id
_entity_poly.type
_entity_poly.pdbx_seq_one_letter_code
_entity_poly.pdbx_strand_id
1 'polypeptide(L)'
;MRLSSDKSEIKQRSSDGSDAKLEMGIKDMNVYDFDGTIFYSDCSIGFAIWCMKRKPKLWFTWFPRIIKTLILYKQGRVQNYRLQREMFSYLTLIDDFDKQIEKYWDKYEGKISAWYLAQKREDDLIISASPSCIIEPIANRLGVKCMATEFDREFGVFTNNLMYSKEKAAYMIDRGFPVIENFYSDSLADTPLALCSEKAHLVTNKATTVVDWPDLDPETTKKVKKKIDTGWKIHLE
;
A
#
# COMPACT_ATOMS: atom_id res chain seq x y z
N MET A 1 21.36 20.96 38.77
CA MET A 1 22.52 21.16 37.87
C MET A 1 22.79 19.81 37.19
N ARG A 2 22.38 19.58 35.96
CA ARG A 2 22.63 18.49 34.98
C ARG A 2 21.39 18.23 34.12
N LEU A 3 21.13 19.11 33.16
CA LEU A 3 20.13 18.90 32.09
C LEU A 3 20.55 19.62 30.78
N SER A 4 21.84 19.91 30.60
CA SER A 4 22.32 20.63 29.41
C SER A 4 23.25 19.80 28.50
N SER A 5 23.63 18.57 28.87
CA SER A 5 24.51 17.70 28.07
C SER A 5 23.80 16.82 27.07
N ASP A 6 22.50 16.51 27.28
CA ASP A 6 21.78 15.56 26.39
C ASP A 6 21.38 16.15 25.02
N LYS A 7 21.19 17.46 24.92
CA LYS A 7 20.81 18.07 23.63
C LYS A 7 21.94 18.21 22.62
N SER A 8 23.19 18.27 23.09
CA SER A 8 24.37 18.31 22.22
C SER A 8 24.73 16.94 21.65
N GLU A 9 24.59 15.88 22.46
CA GLU A 9 24.85 14.50 21.98
C GLU A 9 23.80 14.01 20.97
N ILE A 10 22.53 14.40 21.13
CA ILE A 10 21.47 14.04 20.15
C ILE A 10 21.71 14.80 18.83
N LYS A 11 22.20 16.04 18.89
CA LYS A 11 22.49 16.82 17.68
C LYS A 11 23.76 16.34 16.96
N GLN A 12 24.74 15.82 17.70
CA GLN A 12 25.97 15.26 17.15
C GLN A 12 25.74 13.88 16.50
N ARG A 13 24.88 13.04 17.08
CA ARG A 13 24.48 11.76 16.46
C ARG A 13 23.65 11.93 15.17
N SER A 14 22.89 13.03 15.02
CA SER A 14 22.17 13.29 13.78
C SER A 14 23.06 13.81 12.64
N SER A 15 24.16 14.51 12.94
CA SER A 15 25.14 14.92 11.92
C SER A 15 26.04 13.78 11.46
N ASP A 16 26.50 12.92 12.36
CA ASP A 16 27.29 11.74 12.02
C ASP A 16 26.51 10.71 11.17
N GLY A 17 25.19 10.63 11.38
CA GLY A 17 24.30 9.77 10.58
C GLY A 17 24.12 10.26 9.13
N SER A 18 24.06 11.58 8.93
CA SER A 18 23.92 12.18 7.59
C SER A 18 25.20 12.07 6.77
N ASP A 19 26.34 12.25 7.40
CA ASP A 19 27.64 12.16 6.73
C ASP A 19 28.01 10.71 6.38
N ALA A 20 27.69 9.74 7.25
CA ALA A 20 27.84 8.32 6.96
C ALA A 20 26.91 7.83 5.83
N LYS A 21 25.70 8.40 5.70
CA LYS A 21 24.78 8.11 4.60
C LYS A 21 25.31 8.60 3.25
N LEU A 22 25.92 9.79 3.21
CA LEU A 22 26.54 10.35 2.01
C LEU A 22 27.75 9.53 1.54
N GLU A 23 28.57 9.00 2.48
CA GLU A 23 29.71 8.15 2.16
C GLU A 23 29.31 6.77 1.62
N MET A 24 28.16 6.22 2.04
CA MET A 24 27.65 4.92 1.54
C MET A 24 26.81 5.01 0.27
N GLY A 25 26.57 6.20 -0.27
CA GLY A 25 25.74 6.37 -1.48
C GLY A 25 24.27 5.96 -1.29
N ILE A 26 23.80 5.87 -0.04
CA ILE A 26 22.40 5.53 0.28
C ILE A 26 21.57 6.78 0.01
N LYS A 27 20.83 6.75 -1.07
CA LYS A 27 19.93 7.85 -1.44
C LYS A 27 18.61 7.65 -0.69
N ASP A 28 18.21 8.66 0.09
CA ASP A 28 16.92 8.66 0.76
C ASP A 28 15.80 8.62 -0.29
N MET A 29 14.73 7.87 -0.03
CA MET A 29 13.64 7.66 -0.97
C MET A 29 12.31 8.08 -0.36
N ASN A 30 11.37 8.51 -1.18
CA ASN A 30 9.99 8.64 -0.76
C ASN A 30 9.23 7.34 -1.01
N VAL A 31 8.35 7.00 -0.10
CA VAL A 31 7.48 5.82 -0.19
C VAL A 31 6.03 6.25 -0.14
N TYR A 32 5.23 5.72 -1.05
CA TYR A 32 3.82 6.06 -1.19
C TYR A 32 2.95 4.82 -1.16
N ASP A 33 1.90 4.83 -0.34
CA ASP A 33 0.77 3.96 -0.60
C ASP A 33 0.06 4.37 -1.90
N PHE A 34 -0.71 3.48 -2.50
CA PHE A 34 -1.32 3.74 -3.81
C PHE A 34 -2.80 4.14 -3.71
N ASP A 35 -3.63 3.22 -3.23
CA ASP A 35 -5.08 3.36 -3.20
C ASP A 35 -5.53 4.35 -2.13
N GLY A 36 -6.30 5.38 -2.51
CA GLY A 36 -6.68 6.46 -1.59
C GLY A 36 -5.58 7.48 -1.31
N THR A 37 -4.34 7.21 -1.73
CA THR A 37 -3.14 8.05 -1.50
C THR A 37 -2.74 8.78 -2.77
N ILE A 38 -2.08 8.15 -3.72
CA ILE A 38 -1.74 8.77 -5.01
C ILE A 38 -2.80 8.55 -6.07
N PHE A 39 -3.63 7.54 -5.92
CA PHE A 39 -4.81 7.28 -6.74
C PHE A 39 -6.07 7.48 -5.89
N TYR A 40 -7.03 8.25 -6.38
CA TYR A 40 -8.18 8.75 -5.60
C TYR A 40 -9.15 7.68 -5.08
N SER A 41 -9.00 6.42 -5.49
CA SER A 41 -9.95 5.33 -5.22
C SER A 41 -9.19 4.00 -5.08
N ASP A 42 -9.90 2.92 -4.78
CA ASP A 42 -9.36 1.57 -4.78
C ASP A 42 -9.29 1.03 -6.22
N CYS A 43 -8.09 0.77 -6.71
CA CYS A 43 -7.86 0.31 -8.07
C CYS A 43 -8.26 -1.14 -8.27
N SER A 44 -8.13 -2.00 -7.26
CA SER A 44 -8.49 -3.42 -7.33
C SER A 44 -10.00 -3.61 -7.45
N ILE A 45 -10.78 -2.88 -6.65
CA ILE A 45 -12.24 -2.84 -6.75
C ILE A 45 -12.65 -2.18 -8.07
N GLY A 46 -12.00 -1.08 -8.44
CA GLY A 46 -12.25 -0.38 -9.70
C GLY A 46 -12.07 -1.28 -10.91
N PHE A 47 -10.99 -2.06 -10.93
CA PHE A 47 -10.70 -3.00 -12.01
C PHE A 47 -11.67 -4.20 -12.01
N ALA A 48 -12.08 -4.71 -10.85
CA ALA A 48 -13.12 -5.73 -10.77
C ALA A 48 -14.44 -5.25 -11.41
N ILE A 49 -14.88 -4.03 -11.06
CA ILE A 49 -16.08 -3.41 -11.65
C ILE A 49 -15.91 -3.19 -13.15
N TRP A 50 -14.72 -2.76 -13.59
CA TRP A 50 -14.39 -2.61 -15.01
C TRP A 50 -14.55 -3.94 -15.77
N CYS A 51 -14.02 -5.03 -15.22
CA CYS A 51 -14.12 -6.36 -15.80
C CYS A 51 -15.56 -6.89 -15.80
N MET A 52 -16.32 -6.71 -14.72
CA MET A 52 -17.71 -7.13 -14.63
C MET A 52 -18.59 -6.47 -15.70
N LYS A 53 -18.36 -5.21 -16.02
CA LYS A 53 -19.09 -4.48 -17.08
C LYS A 53 -18.79 -5.02 -18.48
N ARG A 54 -17.63 -5.66 -18.69
CA ARG A 54 -17.17 -6.16 -20.00
C ARG A 54 -17.31 -7.65 -20.17
N LYS A 55 -17.33 -8.36 -19.05
CA LYS A 55 -17.41 -9.81 -18.98
C LYS A 55 -18.59 -10.22 -18.09
N PRO A 56 -19.83 -10.22 -18.64
CA PRO A 56 -21.05 -10.52 -17.86
C PRO A 56 -20.99 -11.87 -17.12
N LYS A 57 -20.16 -12.81 -17.60
CA LYS A 57 -19.95 -14.11 -16.95
C LYS A 57 -19.51 -13.94 -15.49
N LEU A 58 -18.76 -12.88 -15.14
CA LEU A 58 -18.31 -12.61 -13.77
C LEU A 58 -19.45 -12.38 -12.79
N TRP A 59 -20.58 -11.84 -13.24
CA TRP A 59 -21.79 -11.66 -12.43
C TRP A 59 -22.36 -12.99 -11.92
N PHE A 60 -22.20 -14.06 -12.69
CA PHE A 60 -22.74 -15.37 -12.37
C PHE A 60 -21.71 -16.32 -11.77
N THR A 61 -20.43 -16.10 -12.02
CA THR A 61 -19.35 -16.98 -11.53
C THR A 61 -18.65 -16.44 -10.29
N TRP A 62 -18.12 -15.22 -10.32
CA TRP A 62 -17.34 -14.64 -9.23
C TRP A 62 -18.20 -13.86 -8.22
N PHE A 63 -19.10 -13.01 -8.68
CA PHE A 63 -19.85 -12.11 -7.81
C PHE A 63 -20.67 -12.84 -6.72
N PRO A 64 -21.39 -13.93 -6.98
CA PRO A 64 -22.08 -14.67 -5.93
C PRO A 64 -21.12 -15.31 -4.91
N ARG A 65 -19.93 -15.73 -5.36
CA ARG A 65 -18.92 -16.35 -4.51
C ARG A 65 -18.34 -15.35 -3.52
N ILE A 66 -17.98 -14.14 -3.97
CA ILE A 66 -17.46 -13.10 -3.08
C ILE A 66 -18.54 -12.64 -2.08
N ILE A 67 -19.79 -12.48 -2.50
CA ILE A 67 -20.90 -12.12 -1.59
C ILE A 67 -21.07 -13.21 -0.51
N LYS A 68 -21.11 -14.49 -0.91
CA LYS A 68 -21.18 -15.61 0.03
C LYS A 68 -20.01 -15.59 1.02
N THR A 69 -18.78 -15.38 0.51
CA THR A 69 -17.58 -15.35 1.34
C THR A 69 -17.58 -14.18 2.32
N LEU A 70 -18.06 -13.00 1.91
CA LEU A 70 -18.24 -11.84 2.78
C LEU A 70 -19.25 -12.11 3.92
N ILE A 71 -20.36 -12.77 3.62
CA ILE A 71 -21.35 -13.16 4.63
C ILE A 71 -20.71 -14.13 5.65
N LEU A 72 -20.03 -15.17 5.15
CA LEU A 72 -19.35 -16.14 6.00
C LEU A 72 -18.24 -15.51 6.84
N TYR A 73 -17.50 -14.55 6.29
CA TYR A 73 -16.49 -13.79 7.02
C TYR A 73 -17.09 -12.95 8.15
N LYS A 74 -18.18 -12.22 7.89
CA LYS A 74 -18.91 -11.47 8.93
C LYS A 74 -19.46 -12.35 10.03
N GLN A 75 -19.77 -13.61 9.74
CA GLN A 75 -20.20 -14.63 10.71
C GLN A 75 -19.04 -15.31 11.46
N GLY A 76 -17.78 -14.93 11.17
CA GLY A 76 -16.60 -15.58 11.74
C GLY A 76 -16.35 -17.02 11.26
N ARG A 77 -17.00 -17.45 10.16
CA ARG A 77 -16.95 -18.84 9.65
C ARG A 77 -15.84 -19.09 8.64
N VAL A 78 -15.20 -18.03 8.14
CA VAL A 78 -14.04 -18.11 7.25
C VAL A 78 -12.99 -17.10 7.70
N GLN A 79 -11.73 -17.46 7.50
CA GLN A 79 -10.59 -16.60 7.80
C GLN A 79 -10.44 -15.49 6.76
N ASN A 80 -9.72 -14.46 7.15
CA ASN A 80 -9.47 -13.29 6.33
C ASN A 80 -8.72 -13.63 5.02
N TYR A 81 -7.72 -14.51 5.07
CA TYR A 81 -7.01 -15.00 3.90
C TYR A 81 -7.97 -15.51 2.81
N ARG A 82 -8.98 -16.32 3.20
CA ARG A 82 -9.95 -16.83 2.24
C ARG A 82 -10.79 -15.72 1.61
N LEU A 83 -11.18 -14.70 2.39
CA LEU A 83 -11.89 -13.55 1.87
C LEU A 83 -11.06 -12.81 0.82
N GLN A 84 -9.80 -12.55 1.13
CA GLN A 84 -8.91 -11.82 0.23
C GLN A 84 -8.61 -12.60 -1.04
N ARG A 85 -8.32 -13.90 -0.91
CA ARG A 85 -8.13 -14.77 -2.06
C ARG A 85 -9.36 -14.78 -2.96
N GLU A 86 -10.57 -14.81 -2.38
CA GLU A 86 -11.80 -14.73 -3.13
C GLU A 86 -12.00 -13.36 -3.78
N MET A 87 -11.63 -12.26 -3.10
CA MET A 87 -11.68 -10.91 -3.68
C MET A 87 -10.86 -10.80 -4.96
N PHE A 88 -9.67 -11.37 -5.01
CA PHE A 88 -8.80 -11.32 -6.18
C PHE A 88 -9.01 -12.48 -7.16
N SER A 89 -9.80 -13.49 -6.81
CA SER A 89 -10.01 -14.68 -7.67
C SER A 89 -10.65 -14.37 -9.02
N TYR A 90 -11.30 -13.20 -9.21
CA TYR A 90 -11.79 -12.79 -10.54
C TYR A 90 -10.64 -12.62 -11.55
N LEU A 91 -9.42 -12.31 -11.09
CA LEU A 91 -8.26 -12.16 -11.94
C LEU A 91 -7.92 -13.45 -12.71
N THR A 92 -8.22 -14.62 -12.13
CA THR A 92 -8.04 -15.91 -12.80
C THR A 92 -9.05 -16.16 -13.93
N LEU A 93 -10.13 -15.35 -14.00
CA LEU A 93 -11.21 -15.49 -14.97
C LEU A 93 -11.11 -14.51 -16.14
N ILE A 94 -10.00 -13.78 -16.23
CA ILE A 94 -9.77 -12.75 -17.25
C ILE A 94 -8.72 -13.25 -18.25
N ASP A 95 -9.16 -13.87 -19.34
CA ASP A 95 -8.29 -14.46 -20.37
C ASP A 95 -7.42 -13.41 -21.08
N ASP A 96 -7.98 -12.19 -21.32
CA ASP A 96 -7.34 -11.07 -22.00
C ASP A 96 -6.87 -9.99 -21.00
N PHE A 97 -6.34 -10.40 -19.85
CA PHE A 97 -6.00 -9.53 -18.73
C PHE A 97 -5.13 -8.33 -19.15
N ASP A 98 -4.03 -8.56 -19.84
CA ASP A 98 -3.07 -7.51 -20.21
C ASP A 98 -3.75 -6.41 -21.05
N LYS A 99 -4.61 -6.82 -21.96
CA LYS A 99 -5.42 -5.87 -22.75
C LYS A 99 -6.44 -5.11 -21.88
N GLN A 100 -7.03 -5.75 -20.87
CA GLN A 100 -8.02 -5.10 -20.03
C GLN A 100 -7.38 -4.13 -19.05
N ILE A 101 -6.22 -4.49 -18.47
CA ILE A 101 -5.53 -3.62 -17.51
C ILE A 101 -4.95 -2.38 -18.20
N GLU A 102 -4.39 -2.52 -19.40
CA GLU A 102 -3.94 -1.38 -20.19
C GLU A 102 -5.09 -0.40 -20.48
N LYS A 103 -6.23 -0.90 -20.98
CA LYS A 103 -7.41 -0.06 -21.22
C LYS A 103 -8.02 0.54 -19.97
N TYR A 104 -7.87 -0.13 -18.83
CA TYR A 104 -8.29 0.40 -17.55
C TYR A 104 -7.45 1.61 -17.19
N TRP A 105 -6.13 1.48 -17.27
CA TRP A 105 -5.23 2.59 -16.97
C TRP A 105 -5.31 3.71 -18.00
N ASP A 106 -5.46 3.44 -19.30
CA ASP A 106 -5.72 4.48 -20.32
C ASP A 106 -6.89 5.39 -19.94
N LYS A 107 -7.90 4.82 -19.30
CA LYS A 107 -9.07 5.57 -18.85
C LYS A 107 -8.87 6.28 -17.51
N TYR A 108 -8.12 5.67 -16.59
CA TYR A 108 -8.12 6.08 -15.19
C TYR A 108 -6.79 6.67 -14.69
N GLU A 109 -5.70 6.59 -15.44
CA GLU A 109 -4.41 7.19 -15.03
C GLU A 109 -4.51 8.70 -14.78
N GLY A 110 -5.37 9.42 -15.49
CA GLY A 110 -5.63 10.85 -15.25
C GLY A 110 -6.25 11.15 -13.86
N LYS A 111 -6.51 10.13 -13.04
CA LYS A 111 -6.97 10.25 -11.65
C LYS A 111 -5.84 10.08 -10.63
N ILE A 112 -4.61 9.97 -11.08
CA ILE A 112 -3.43 10.13 -10.23
C ILE A 112 -3.40 11.56 -9.71
N SER A 113 -3.12 11.72 -8.43
CA SER A 113 -3.18 13.01 -7.74
C SER A 113 -2.16 13.99 -8.28
N ALA A 114 -2.61 15.21 -8.56
CA ALA A 114 -1.75 16.26 -9.12
C ALA A 114 -0.58 16.62 -8.18
N TRP A 115 -0.81 16.61 -6.87
CA TRP A 115 0.24 16.87 -5.89
C TRP A 115 1.37 15.83 -5.96
N TYR A 116 1.03 14.54 -6.16
CA TYR A 116 2.03 13.48 -6.35
C TYR A 116 2.82 13.70 -7.63
N LEU A 117 2.14 13.93 -8.76
CA LEU A 117 2.80 14.17 -10.05
C LEU A 117 3.73 15.38 -10.03
N ALA A 118 3.42 16.41 -9.21
CA ALA A 118 4.24 17.61 -9.08
C ALA A 118 5.54 17.38 -8.29
N GLN A 119 5.60 16.38 -7.41
CA GLN A 119 6.76 16.11 -6.55
C GLN A 119 7.45 14.78 -6.84
N LYS A 120 6.87 13.95 -7.71
CA LYS A 120 7.35 12.62 -8.05
C LYS A 120 8.82 12.61 -8.46
N ARG A 121 9.58 11.65 -7.95
CA ARG A 121 10.99 11.39 -8.29
C ARG A 121 11.12 9.99 -8.91
N GLU A 122 12.19 9.74 -9.67
CA GLU A 122 12.47 8.43 -10.29
C GLU A 122 12.82 7.34 -9.26
N ASP A 123 13.32 7.74 -8.10
CA ASP A 123 13.67 6.85 -6.99
C ASP A 123 12.51 6.61 -6.01
N ASP A 124 11.35 7.18 -6.25
CA ASP A 124 10.13 6.92 -5.47
C ASP A 124 9.73 5.44 -5.52
N LEU A 125 9.14 4.97 -4.42
CA LEU A 125 8.61 3.63 -4.30
C LEU A 125 7.11 3.66 -3.99
N ILE A 126 6.32 2.96 -4.79
CA ILE A 126 4.94 2.64 -4.46
C ILE A 126 4.90 1.34 -3.67
N ILE A 127 4.19 1.32 -2.52
CA ILE A 127 3.97 0.11 -1.72
C ILE A 127 2.47 -0.09 -1.49
N SER A 128 1.87 -1.15 -2.05
CA SER A 128 0.42 -1.31 -2.09
C SER A 128 -0.05 -2.71 -1.69
N ALA A 129 -1.20 -2.77 -1.02
CA ALA A 129 -1.90 -4.03 -0.72
C ALA A 129 -2.63 -4.61 -1.95
N SER A 130 -2.82 -3.83 -2.99
CA SER A 130 -3.42 -4.28 -4.26
C SER A 130 -2.50 -5.26 -5.00
N PRO A 131 -3.04 -6.14 -5.87
CA PRO A 131 -2.24 -7.08 -6.64
C PRO A 131 -1.20 -6.39 -7.54
N SER A 132 0.03 -6.92 -7.57
CA SER A 132 1.15 -6.40 -8.37
C SER A 132 0.77 -6.28 -9.85
N CYS A 133 0.08 -7.26 -10.40
CA CYS A 133 -0.36 -7.25 -11.79
C CYS A 133 -1.32 -6.08 -12.14
N ILE A 134 -1.95 -5.45 -11.14
CA ILE A 134 -2.78 -4.24 -11.34
C ILE A 134 -1.93 -2.98 -11.21
N ILE A 135 -0.99 -2.96 -10.24
CA ILE A 135 -0.20 -1.75 -9.91
C ILE A 135 1.00 -1.57 -10.84
N GLU A 136 1.72 -2.64 -11.19
CA GLU A 136 2.92 -2.55 -12.03
C GLU A 136 2.72 -1.81 -13.36
N PRO A 137 1.63 -2.02 -14.11
CA PRO A 137 1.43 -1.29 -15.35
C PRO A 137 1.38 0.22 -15.17
N ILE A 138 0.73 0.71 -14.12
CA ILE A 138 0.68 2.16 -13.84
C ILE A 138 1.98 2.67 -13.23
N ALA A 139 2.63 1.91 -12.37
CA ALA A 139 3.94 2.27 -11.82
C ALA A 139 4.99 2.43 -12.93
N ASN A 140 4.97 1.53 -13.91
CA ASN A 140 5.84 1.60 -15.10
C ASN A 140 5.55 2.85 -15.94
N ARG A 141 4.29 3.22 -16.16
CA ARG A 141 3.91 4.46 -16.85
C ARG A 141 4.38 5.71 -16.07
N LEU A 142 4.35 5.64 -14.75
CA LEU A 142 4.85 6.71 -13.89
C LEU A 142 6.38 6.75 -13.81
N GLY A 143 7.08 5.71 -14.27
CA GLY A 143 8.54 5.60 -14.22
C GLY A 143 9.08 5.41 -12.79
N VAL A 144 8.32 4.73 -11.91
CA VAL A 144 8.69 4.50 -10.52
C VAL A 144 8.64 3.02 -10.18
N LYS A 145 9.37 2.61 -9.12
CA LYS A 145 9.32 1.24 -8.62
C LYS A 145 8.03 0.98 -7.87
N CYS A 146 7.58 -0.27 -7.87
CA CYS A 146 6.49 -0.67 -7.00
C CYS A 146 6.77 -2.00 -6.29
N MET A 147 6.15 -2.12 -5.12
CA MET A 147 6.03 -3.34 -4.33
C MET A 147 4.57 -3.52 -3.98
N ALA A 148 4.03 -4.67 -4.31
CA ALA A 148 2.62 -4.92 -4.15
C ALA A 148 2.37 -6.37 -3.75
N THR A 149 1.13 -6.70 -3.45
CA THR A 149 0.75 -8.07 -3.14
C THR A 149 0.88 -8.95 -4.39
N GLU A 150 1.73 -9.96 -4.32
CA GLU A 150 1.90 -10.92 -5.40
C GLU A 150 0.73 -11.91 -5.43
N PHE A 151 0.01 -11.94 -6.53
CA PHE A 151 -1.10 -12.87 -6.73
C PHE A 151 -0.89 -13.65 -8.03
N ASP A 152 -0.71 -14.96 -7.88
CA ASP A 152 -0.62 -15.87 -9.03
C ASP A 152 -2.00 -16.01 -9.66
N ARG A 153 -2.12 -15.53 -10.88
CA ARG A 153 -3.38 -15.54 -11.64
C ARG A 153 -3.70 -16.92 -12.21
N GLU A 154 -2.74 -17.79 -12.40
CA GLU A 154 -2.95 -19.16 -12.89
C GLU A 154 -3.54 -20.03 -11.79
N PHE A 155 -2.94 -19.98 -10.59
CA PHE A 155 -3.35 -20.80 -9.45
C PHE A 155 -4.34 -20.12 -8.51
N GLY A 156 -4.52 -18.82 -8.62
CA GLY A 156 -5.43 -18.03 -7.76
C GLY A 156 -5.00 -18.00 -6.30
N VAL A 157 -3.70 -17.87 -6.05
CA VAL A 157 -3.10 -17.85 -4.71
C VAL A 157 -2.13 -16.67 -4.55
N PHE A 158 -1.90 -16.28 -3.30
CA PHE A 158 -0.83 -15.33 -2.99
C PHE A 158 0.52 -16.04 -2.98
N THR A 159 1.54 -15.42 -3.52
CA THR A 159 2.93 -15.91 -3.53
C THR A 159 3.84 -15.15 -2.58
N ASN A 160 3.36 -14.01 -2.05
CA ASN A 160 3.99 -13.29 -0.95
C ASN A 160 2.94 -12.93 0.12
N ASN A 161 3.41 -12.31 1.22
CA ASN A 161 2.50 -11.73 2.21
C ASN A 161 1.71 -10.55 1.61
N LEU A 162 0.48 -10.37 2.05
CA LEU A 162 -0.30 -9.20 1.70
C LEU A 162 0.44 -7.95 2.18
N MET A 163 0.73 -7.03 1.26
CA MET A 163 1.45 -5.78 1.53
C MET A 163 0.54 -4.76 2.25
N TYR A 164 0.12 -5.13 3.47
CA TYR A 164 -0.79 -4.34 4.30
C TYR A 164 -0.23 -4.11 5.69
N SER A 165 -0.36 -2.88 6.22
CA SER A 165 0.00 -2.54 7.59
C SER A 165 1.45 -2.91 7.94
N LYS A 166 1.67 -3.69 9.01
CA LYS A 166 2.99 -4.11 9.48
C LYS A 166 3.80 -4.91 8.45
N GLU A 167 3.15 -5.59 7.52
CA GLU A 167 3.85 -6.36 6.48
C GLU A 167 4.59 -5.43 5.51
N LYS A 168 4.07 -4.22 5.25
CA LYS A 168 4.79 -3.19 4.50
C LYS A 168 6.12 -2.82 5.19
N ALA A 169 6.07 -2.58 6.50
CA ALA A 169 7.27 -2.25 7.27
C ALA A 169 8.26 -3.43 7.35
N ALA A 170 7.77 -4.63 7.66
CA ALA A 170 8.59 -5.83 7.69
C ALA A 170 9.29 -6.08 6.36
N TYR A 171 8.58 -5.96 5.25
CA TYR A 171 9.13 -6.15 3.91
C TYR A 171 10.26 -5.16 3.59
N MET A 172 10.10 -3.89 3.98
CA MET A 172 11.13 -2.86 3.79
C MET A 172 12.38 -3.16 4.62
N ILE A 173 12.20 -3.56 5.87
CA ILE A 173 13.29 -3.89 6.80
C ILE A 173 14.05 -5.14 6.33
N ASP A 174 13.33 -6.21 5.99
CA ASP A 174 13.93 -7.50 5.60
C ASP A 174 14.78 -7.39 4.32
N ARG A 175 14.44 -6.46 3.46
CA ARG A 175 15.18 -6.22 2.20
C ARG A 175 16.25 -5.14 2.29
N GLY A 176 16.46 -4.57 3.47
CA GLY A 176 17.51 -3.58 3.69
C GLY A 176 17.31 -2.31 2.85
N PHE A 177 16.06 -1.87 2.69
CA PHE A 177 15.79 -0.65 1.96
C PHE A 177 16.41 0.57 2.64
N PRO A 178 16.79 1.59 1.85
CA PRO A 178 17.32 2.83 2.39
C PRO A 178 16.32 3.53 3.31
N VAL A 179 16.79 4.52 4.03
CA VAL A 179 15.94 5.32 4.91
C VAL A 179 14.82 5.97 4.10
N ILE A 180 13.59 5.84 4.60
CA ILE A 180 12.44 6.49 4.03
C ILE A 180 12.45 7.95 4.46
N GLU A 181 12.69 8.85 3.52
CA GLU A 181 12.66 10.29 3.77
C GLU A 181 11.24 10.76 4.10
N ASN A 182 10.30 10.49 3.18
CA ASN A 182 8.90 10.82 3.36
C ASN A 182 8.03 9.59 3.06
N PHE A 183 7.05 9.34 3.92
CA PHE A 183 6.03 8.32 3.73
C PHE A 183 4.65 8.95 3.62
N TYR A 184 3.85 8.49 2.65
CA TYR A 184 2.49 8.99 2.42
C TYR A 184 1.50 7.83 2.38
N SER A 185 0.43 7.92 3.17
CA SER A 185 -0.68 6.95 3.15
C SER A 185 -2.00 7.61 3.58
N ASP A 186 -3.12 7.09 3.09
CA ASP A 186 -4.46 7.50 3.53
C ASP A 186 -4.92 6.73 4.79
N SER A 187 -4.17 5.73 5.22
CA SER A 187 -4.59 4.78 6.25
C SER A 187 -3.69 4.77 7.49
N LEU A 188 -4.28 5.01 8.67
CA LEU A 188 -3.59 4.80 9.95
C LEU A 188 -3.17 3.33 10.19
N ALA A 189 -3.65 2.38 9.39
CA ALA A 189 -3.15 1.00 9.44
C ALA A 189 -1.66 0.92 9.05
N ASP A 190 -1.16 1.87 8.27
CA ASP A 190 0.24 1.93 7.84
C ASP A 190 1.16 2.65 8.85
N THR A 191 0.67 2.94 10.06
CA THR A 191 1.49 3.51 11.15
C THR A 191 2.80 2.75 11.39
N PRO A 192 2.87 1.41 11.30
CA PRO A 192 4.17 0.71 11.44
C PRO A 192 5.22 1.20 10.43
N LEU A 193 4.83 1.48 9.18
CA LEU A 193 5.75 2.01 8.17
C LEU A 193 5.99 3.51 8.36
N ALA A 194 4.98 4.27 8.77
CA ALA A 194 5.12 5.68 9.11
C ALA A 194 6.18 5.91 10.22
N LEU A 195 6.24 5.02 11.21
CA LEU A 195 7.24 5.07 12.28
C LEU A 195 8.66 4.70 11.83
N CYS A 196 8.82 4.10 10.65
CA CYS A 196 10.12 3.77 10.06
C CYS A 196 10.62 4.88 9.11
N SER A 197 9.87 5.96 8.92
CA SER A 197 10.22 7.07 8.04
C SER A 197 10.69 8.30 8.83
N GLU A 198 11.49 9.17 8.21
CA GLU A 198 11.90 10.44 8.84
C GLU A 198 10.71 11.38 8.99
N LYS A 199 9.83 11.42 7.97
CA LYS A 199 8.58 12.17 7.99
C LYS A 199 7.45 11.30 7.44
N ALA A 200 6.30 11.38 8.07
CA ALA A 200 5.11 10.68 7.59
C ALA A 200 3.96 11.68 7.37
N HIS A 201 3.18 11.42 6.34
CA HIS A 201 2.08 12.28 5.91
C HIS A 201 0.80 11.45 5.72
N LEU A 202 -0.29 11.93 6.31
CA LEU A 202 -1.61 11.35 6.11
C LEU A 202 -2.30 12.05 4.93
N VAL A 203 -2.75 11.26 3.98
CA VAL A 203 -3.49 11.77 2.81
C VAL A 203 -4.99 11.63 3.05
N THR A 204 -5.73 12.69 2.83
CA THR A 204 -7.15 12.77 3.12
C THR A 204 -7.94 13.30 1.92
N ASN A 205 -9.26 13.45 2.08
CA ASN A 205 -10.14 14.05 1.06
C ASN A 205 -10.00 13.40 -0.33
N LYS A 206 -9.99 12.05 -0.38
CA LYS A 206 -9.86 11.28 -1.63
C LYS A 206 -8.57 11.65 -2.38
N ALA A 207 -7.45 11.50 -1.73
CA ALA A 207 -6.12 11.72 -2.29
C ALA A 207 -5.83 13.18 -2.73
N THR A 208 -6.48 14.18 -2.14
CA THR A 208 -6.28 15.59 -2.54
C THR A 208 -5.58 16.45 -1.49
N THR A 209 -5.58 16.06 -0.24
CA THR A 209 -5.04 16.85 0.87
C THR A 209 -3.99 16.04 1.63
N VAL A 210 -2.80 16.62 1.76
CA VAL A 210 -1.69 16.04 2.52
C VAL A 210 -1.56 16.80 3.82
N VAL A 211 -1.55 16.09 4.94
CA VAL A 211 -1.35 16.65 6.29
C VAL A 211 -0.29 15.83 7.02
N ASP A 212 0.28 16.35 8.09
CA ASP A 212 1.23 15.60 8.90
C ASP A 212 0.56 14.35 9.52
N TRP A 213 1.37 13.32 9.73
CA TRP A 213 0.89 12.12 10.42
C TRP A 213 0.46 12.49 11.84
N PRO A 214 -0.71 12.04 12.30
CA PRO A 214 -1.23 12.43 13.62
C PRO A 214 -0.33 11.90 14.73
N ASP A 215 -0.23 12.70 15.81
CA ASP A 215 0.44 12.29 17.03
C ASP A 215 -0.18 11.00 17.59
N LEU A 216 0.67 10.09 18.09
CA LEU A 216 0.23 8.84 18.69
C LEU A 216 -0.19 9.04 20.15
N ASP A 217 -1.15 9.95 20.39
CA ASP A 217 -1.83 10.05 21.67
C ASP A 217 -2.61 8.74 22.02
N PRO A 218 -3.09 8.58 23.26
CA PRO A 218 -3.79 7.36 23.67
C PRO A 218 -5.02 7.02 22.82
N GLU A 219 -5.76 8.01 22.34
CA GLU A 219 -6.96 7.82 21.52
C GLU A 219 -6.58 7.37 20.10
N THR A 220 -5.61 8.05 19.50
CA THR A 220 -5.06 7.71 18.17
C THR A 220 -4.41 6.33 18.21
N THR A 221 -3.63 6.01 19.26
CA THR A 221 -3.03 4.69 19.45
C THR A 221 -4.10 3.59 19.52
N LYS A 222 -5.22 3.82 20.17
CA LYS A 222 -6.35 2.88 20.21
C LYS A 222 -6.97 2.67 18.83
N LYS A 223 -7.14 3.75 18.06
CA LYS A 223 -7.66 3.69 16.68
C LYS A 223 -6.70 2.93 15.76
N VAL A 224 -5.38 3.19 15.86
CA VAL A 224 -4.33 2.50 15.13
C VAL A 224 -4.34 1.00 15.45
N LYS A 225 -4.29 0.61 16.72
CA LYS A 225 -4.37 -0.80 17.14
C LYS A 225 -5.61 -1.48 16.59
N LYS A 226 -6.78 -0.84 16.70
CA LYS A 226 -8.02 -1.39 16.15
C LYS A 226 -7.90 -1.61 14.63
N LYS A 227 -7.33 -0.68 13.87
CA LYS A 227 -7.14 -0.84 12.43
C LYS A 227 -6.14 -1.94 12.08
N ILE A 228 -5.03 -2.05 12.83
CA ILE A 228 -4.05 -3.12 12.64
C ILE A 228 -4.67 -4.48 13.00
N ASP A 229 -5.43 -4.56 14.10
CA ASP A 229 -6.03 -5.81 14.59
C ASP A 229 -7.22 -6.27 13.75
N THR A 230 -8.03 -5.35 13.25
CA THR A 230 -9.18 -5.65 12.37
C THR A 230 -8.78 -5.70 10.90
N GLY A 231 -7.61 -5.15 10.59
CA GLY A 231 -7.02 -5.23 9.26
C GLY A 231 -6.68 -6.66 8.91
N TRP A 232 -6.57 -6.85 7.65
CA TRP A 232 -6.37 -8.07 6.90
C TRP A 232 -5.17 -8.91 7.43
N LYS A 233 -5.40 -9.74 8.44
CA LYS A 233 -4.39 -10.69 8.93
C LYS A 233 -4.31 -11.86 7.95
N ILE A 234 -3.24 -11.93 7.18
CA ILE A 234 -2.82 -13.17 6.54
C ILE A 234 -2.01 -13.94 7.58
N HIS A 235 -2.53 -15.07 8.03
CA HIS A 235 -1.71 -16.11 8.61
C HIS A 235 -1.43 -17.09 7.48
N LEU A 236 -0.21 -17.07 6.95
CA LEU A 236 0.32 -18.18 6.19
C LEU A 236 0.54 -19.29 7.23
N GLU A 237 -0.28 -20.35 7.21
CA GLU A 237 0.03 -21.63 7.82
C GLU A 237 0.92 -22.42 6.88
#